data_2d89257d9812a781b55602959cce37d7
#
_entry.id   2d89257d9812a781b55602959cce37d7
#
_cell.length_a   1.000
_cell.length_b   1.000
_cell.length_c   1.000
_cell.angle_alpha   90.00
_cell.angle_beta   90.00
_cell.angle_gamma   90.00
#
_symmetry.space_group_name_H-M   'P 1'
#
loop_
_entity.id
_entity.type
_entity.pdbx_description
1 polymer ?
#
loop_
_entity_poly.entity_id
_entity_poly.type
_entity_poly.pdbx_seq_one_letter_code
_entity_poly.pdbx_strand_id
1 'polypeptide(L)'
;MDQAKELRSLINNVQNVNLKNTLNARVITISSGKGGVGKSSFSVNLAIYLSSLNKRVLIIDADFGLANVEVLLGVRPKYNFYHMLKGEKNISEIIIDTKYGVKFISGGNGLKELSNINNTEIKYFIEQFEYLDKIADIIIIDTGAGISPSVTNFLMASDENIIVTTPEPTSFTDAYTLIKVIKEQNNSIDKISLVINKADDKYEADRIFTKISHVCNKFLGINIERLGYIASDTSVIKAIKQQKPAIVSFPESDFSKSIKNIGDRILNEKYAENNSGIKNFMQNLMRRFNK
;
A
#
# COMPACT_ATOMS: atom_id res chain seq x y z
N MET A 1 -8.79 -52.55 -14.91
CA MET A 1 -8.90 -51.36 -14.10
C MET A 1 -8.11 -50.25 -14.77
N ASP A 2 -8.75 -49.15 -15.09
CA ASP A 2 -8.26 -48.18 -16.09
C ASP A 2 -7.35 -47.14 -15.43
N GLN A 3 -6.03 -47.42 -15.42
CA GLN A 3 -4.99 -46.50 -14.91
C GLN A 3 -5.05 -45.09 -15.56
N ALA A 4 -5.56 -45.00 -16.78
CA ALA A 4 -5.74 -43.75 -17.46
C ALA A 4 -6.87 -42.90 -16.83
N LYS A 5 -7.86 -43.53 -16.19
CA LYS A 5 -8.96 -42.85 -15.51
C LYS A 5 -8.52 -42.29 -14.15
N GLU A 6 -7.66 -43.05 -13.43
CA GLU A 6 -7.05 -42.55 -12.20
C GLU A 6 -6.06 -41.41 -12.45
N LEU A 7 -5.25 -41.51 -13.50
CA LEU A 7 -4.33 -40.42 -13.88
C LEU A 7 -5.07 -39.15 -14.26
N ARG A 8 -6.18 -39.27 -15.02
CA ARG A 8 -7.04 -38.12 -15.36
C ARG A 8 -7.73 -37.52 -14.14
N SER A 9 -8.14 -38.34 -13.16
CA SER A 9 -8.73 -37.83 -11.92
C SER A 9 -7.69 -37.13 -11.04
N LEU A 10 -6.44 -37.61 -11.00
CA LEU A 10 -5.33 -36.96 -10.33
C LEU A 10 -4.94 -35.64 -11.00
N ILE A 11 -4.85 -35.61 -12.34
CA ILE A 11 -4.56 -34.38 -13.10
C ILE A 11 -5.69 -33.37 -12.91
N ASN A 12 -6.96 -33.77 -12.95
CA ASN A 12 -8.10 -32.89 -12.70
C ASN A 12 -8.15 -32.42 -11.24
N ASN A 13 -7.77 -33.24 -10.27
CA ASN A 13 -7.67 -32.83 -8.87
C ASN A 13 -6.49 -31.86 -8.64
N VAL A 14 -5.34 -32.08 -9.27
CA VAL A 14 -4.19 -31.15 -9.20
C VAL A 14 -4.51 -29.83 -9.92
N GLN A 15 -5.20 -29.87 -11.07
CA GLN A 15 -5.68 -28.65 -11.75
C GLN A 15 -6.79 -27.94 -10.95
N ASN A 16 -7.72 -28.67 -10.34
CA ASN A 16 -8.76 -28.09 -9.48
C ASN A 16 -8.23 -27.57 -8.13
N VAL A 17 -7.17 -28.16 -7.59
CA VAL A 17 -6.48 -27.63 -6.39
C VAL A 17 -5.69 -26.37 -6.74
N ASN A 18 -5.09 -26.29 -7.94
CA ASN A 18 -4.40 -25.08 -8.42
C ASN A 18 -5.38 -23.98 -8.90
N LEU A 19 -6.63 -24.31 -9.27
CA LEU A 19 -7.64 -23.33 -9.68
C LEU A 19 -8.51 -22.81 -8.51
N LYS A 20 -8.44 -23.42 -7.32
CA LYS A 20 -9.30 -23.07 -6.19
C LYS A 20 -8.70 -22.07 -5.20
N ASN A 21 -7.45 -21.58 -5.37
CA ASN A 21 -6.84 -20.62 -4.45
C ASN A 21 -5.96 -19.57 -5.15
N THR A 22 -6.41 -18.94 -6.22
CA THR A 22 -5.89 -17.61 -6.55
C THR A 22 -6.64 -16.60 -5.69
N LEU A 23 -6.28 -16.52 -4.40
CA LEU A 23 -6.65 -15.37 -3.59
C LEU A 23 -6.05 -14.15 -4.29
N ASN A 24 -6.88 -13.20 -4.64
CA ASN A 24 -6.42 -11.92 -5.17
C ASN A 24 -5.48 -11.25 -4.15
N ALA A 25 -4.50 -10.50 -4.62
CA ALA A 25 -3.60 -9.77 -3.74
C ALA A 25 -4.38 -8.75 -2.89
N ARG A 26 -4.06 -8.66 -1.60
CA ARG A 26 -4.60 -7.63 -0.71
C ARG A 26 -3.97 -6.28 -1.05
N VAL A 27 -4.75 -5.30 -1.48
CA VAL A 27 -4.27 -3.97 -1.87
C VAL A 27 -4.47 -2.99 -0.72
N ILE A 28 -3.36 -2.47 -0.20
CA ILE A 28 -3.33 -1.52 0.92
C ILE A 28 -2.74 -0.20 0.41
N THR A 29 -3.53 0.87 0.43
CA THR A 29 -3.03 2.21 0.11
C THR A 29 -2.63 2.94 1.39
N ILE A 30 -1.38 3.41 1.42
CA ILE A 30 -0.81 4.20 2.52
C ILE A 30 -0.67 5.64 2.06
N SER A 31 -1.28 6.56 2.81
CA SER A 31 -1.30 7.98 2.49
C SER A 31 -1.12 8.86 3.72
N SER A 32 -0.97 10.15 3.51
CA SER A 32 -0.87 11.14 4.59
C SER A 32 -1.34 12.52 4.13
N GLY A 33 -1.95 13.28 5.01
CA GLY A 33 -2.36 14.65 4.73
C GLY A 33 -1.19 15.63 4.57
N LYS A 34 0.00 15.30 5.11
CA LYS A 34 1.19 16.18 5.13
C LYS A 34 2.44 15.41 4.74
N GLY A 35 3.36 16.08 4.06
CA GLY A 35 4.69 15.56 3.78
C GLY A 35 5.56 15.44 5.04
N GLY A 36 6.53 14.52 5.03
CA GLY A 36 7.50 14.37 6.11
C GLY A 36 7.00 13.63 7.36
N VAL A 37 5.77 13.13 7.38
CA VAL A 37 5.22 12.34 8.50
C VAL A 37 5.82 10.93 8.63
N GLY A 38 6.63 10.50 7.66
CA GLY A 38 7.28 9.19 7.65
C GLY A 38 6.52 8.09 6.94
N LYS A 39 5.57 8.42 6.07
CA LYS A 39 4.74 7.50 5.30
C LYS A 39 5.58 6.45 4.54
N SER A 40 6.49 6.86 3.66
CA SER A 40 7.31 5.92 2.86
C SER A 40 8.25 5.08 3.72
N SER A 41 8.77 5.65 4.84
CA SER A 41 9.52 4.86 5.81
C SER A 41 8.67 3.79 6.47
N PHE A 42 7.42 4.11 6.83
CA PHE A 42 6.45 3.14 7.31
C PHE A 42 6.16 2.06 6.26
N SER A 43 5.82 2.45 5.03
CA SER A 43 5.48 1.55 3.92
C SER A 43 6.60 0.53 3.65
N VAL A 44 7.85 1.00 3.55
CA VAL A 44 9.01 0.13 3.27
C VAL A 44 9.28 -0.84 4.42
N ASN A 45 9.30 -0.35 5.67
CA ASN A 45 9.61 -1.20 6.81
C ASN A 45 8.48 -2.20 7.09
N LEU A 46 7.22 -1.82 6.90
CA LEU A 46 6.07 -2.72 6.97
C LEU A 46 6.16 -3.82 5.91
N ALA A 47 6.45 -3.47 4.65
CA ALA A 47 6.59 -4.44 3.57
C ALA A 47 7.68 -5.48 3.86
N ILE A 48 8.83 -5.04 4.36
CA ILE A 48 9.94 -5.93 4.71
C ILE A 48 9.55 -6.85 5.87
N TYR A 49 8.85 -6.33 6.88
CA TYR A 49 8.35 -7.16 7.97
C TYR A 49 7.37 -8.23 7.47
N LEU A 50 6.39 -7.84 6.69
CA LEU A 50 5.41 -8.79 6.13
C LEU A 50 6.10 -9.85 5.25
N SER A 51 7.11 -9.45 4.47
CA SER A 51 7.91 -10.37 3.68
C SER A 51 8.69 -11.36 4.55
N SER A 52 9.21 -10.93 5.70
CA SER A 52 9.90 -11.81 6.66
C SER A 52 9.00 -12.90 7.28
N LEU A 53 7.67 -12.69 7.21
CA LEU A 53 6.63 -13.64 7.61
C LEU A 53 6.13 -14.51 6.43
N ASN A 54 6.97 -14.70 5.40
CA ASN A 54 6.68 -15.50 4.20
C ASN A 54 5.50 -14.99 3.36
N LYS A 55 5.16 -13.70 3.43
CA LYS A 55 4.22 -13.07 2.50
C LYS A 55 4.96 -12.55 1.27
N ARG A 56 4.42 -12.79 0.09
CA ARG A 56 4.91 -12.18 -1.15
C ARG A 56 4.41 -10.74 -1.19
N VAL A 57 5.31 -9.78 -0.98
CA VAL A 57 4.95 -8.35 -0.86
C VAL A 57 5.51 -7.56 -2.04
N LEU A 58 4.65 -6.74 -2.64
CA LEU A 58 5.01 -5.77 -3.67
C LEU A 58 4.74 -4.36 -3.16
N ILE A 59 5.69 -3.46 -3.32
CA ILE A 59 5.48 -2.01 -3.12
C ILE A 59 5.37 -1.34 -4.48
N ILE A 60 4.37 -0.48 -4.62
CA ILE A 60 4.20 0.45 -5.75
C ILE A 60 4.39 1.86 -5.21
N ASP A 61 5.44 2.56 -5.70
CA ASP A 61 5.64 3.98 -5.38
C ASP A 61 4.75 4.84 -6.29
N ALA A 62 3.71 5.40 -5.71
CA ALA A 62 2.76 6.29 -6.38
C ALA A 62 2.99 7.77 -6.02
N ASP A 63 4.15 8.14 -5.46
CA ASP A 63 4.57 9.52 -5.27
C ASP A 63 5.26 10.05 -6.54
N PHE A 64 4.55 10.85 -7.33
CA PHE A 64 5.04 11.38 -8.62
C PHE A 64 6.10 12.47 -8.49
N GLY A 65 6.37 12.93 -7.28
CA GLY A 65 7.27 14.06 -7.04
C GLY A 65 8.62 13.67 -6.48
N LEU A 66 8.66 12.66 -5.65
CA LEU A 66 9.85 12.29 -4.87
C LEU A 66 9.99 10.76 -4.79
N ALA A 67 11.00 10.22 -5.41
CA ALA A 67 11.34 8.79 -5.41
C ALA A 67 11.90 8.33 -4.04
N ASN A 68 11.07 8.36 -3.00
CA ASN A 68 11.49 8.09 -1.63
C ASN A 68 11.67 6.58 -1.35
N VAL A 69 10.82 5.75 -1.93
CA VAL A 69 10.83 4.29 -1.69
C VAL A 69 12.10 3.65 -2.25
N GLU A 70 12.51 4.03 -3.47
CA GLU A 70 13.73 3.48 -4.10
C GLU A 70 15.00 3.79 -3.30
N VAL A 71 15.08 5.00 -2.72
CA VAL A 71 16.20 5.40 -1.85
C VAL A 71 16.24 4.56 -0.58
N LEU A 72 15.10 4.33 0.06
CA LEU A 72 14.98 3.51 1.27
C LEU A 72 15.29 2.04 1.02
N LEU A 73 14.92 1.51 -0.15
CA LEU A 73 15.23 0.14 -0.56
C LEU A 73 16.65 -0.02 -1.10
N GLY A 74 17.33 1.09 -1.40
CA GLY A 74 18.66 1.08 -2.00
C GLY A 74 18.67 0.47 -3.42
N VAL A 75 17.62 0.72 -4.19
CA VAL A 75 17.47 0.27 -5.59
C VAL A 75 17.44 1.45 -6.55
N ARG A 76 17.76 1.19 -7.82
CA ARG A 76 17.66 2.17 -8.90
C ARG A 76 16.84 1.58 -10.04
N PRO A 77 15.57 1.95 -10.20
CA PRO A 77 14.71 1.49 -11.28
C PRO A 77 15.29 1.91 -12.63
N LYS A 78 15.45 0.94 -13.54
CA LYS A 78 15.79 1.24 -14.94
C LYS A 78 14.54 1.61 -15.73
N TYR A 79 13.42 0.97 -15.38
CA TYR A 79 12.13 1.14 -16.02
C TYR A 79 11.05 1.35 -14.94
N ASN A 80 9.96 2.03 -15.30
CA ASN A 80 8.84 2.37 -14.44
C ASN A 80 7.53 2.32 -15.22
N PHE A 81 6.42 2.71 -14.63
CA PHE A 81 5.11 2.73 -15.30
C PHE A 81 5.06 3.54 -16.59
N TYR A 82 5.87 4.60 -16.73
CA TYR A 82 5.92 5.37 -17.96
C TYR A 82 6.35 4.52 -19.17
N HIS A 83 7.38 3.69 -19.01
CA HIS A 83 7.85 2.78 -20.06
C HIS A 83 6.79 1.73 -20.43
N MET A 84 6.03 1.27 -19.42
CA MET A 84 4.92 0.34 -19.67
C MET A 84 3.76 1.01 -20.41
N LEU A 85 3.38 2.24 -20.06
CA LEU A 85 2.35 3.01 -20.76
C LEU A 85 2.71 3.30 -22.21
N LYS A 86 3.99 3.52 -22.50
CA LYS A 86 4.49 3.70 -23.88
C LYS A 86 4.60 2.39 -24.68
N GLY A 87 4.27 1.24 -24.07
CA GLY A 87 4.42 -0.07 -24.71
C GLY A 87 5.87 -0.53 -24.88
N GLU A 88 6.84 0.17 -24.26
CA GLU A 88 8.26 -0.15 -24.34
C GLU A 88 8.62 -1.35 -23.47
N LYS A 89 7.86 -1.57 -22.39
CA LYS A 89 8.05 -2.61 -21.39
C LYS A 89 6.73 -3.19 -20.91
N ASN A 90 6.73 -4.49 -20.54
CA ASN A 90 5.61 -5.11 -19.85
C ASN A 90 5.77 -5.01 -18.33
N ILE A 91 4.72 -5.38 -17.58
CA ILE A 91 4.70 -5.27 -16.11
C ILE A 91 5.83 -6.06 -15.45
N SER A 92 6.16 -7.26 -15.95
CA SER A 92 7.20 -8.11 -15.36
C SER A 92 8.61 -7.55 -15.55
N GLU A 93 8.83 -6.72 -16.58
CA GLU A 93 10.14 -6.09 -16.85
C GLU A 93 10.41 -4.84 -16.00
N ILE A 94 9.36 -4.24 -15.43
CA ILE A 94 9.50 -3.06 -14.55
C ILE A 94 9.52 -3.42 -13.06
N ILE A 95 9.29 -4.69 -12.71
CA ILE A 95 9.40 -5.19 -11.34
C ILE A 95 10.85 -5.38 -10.98
N ILE A 96 11.22 -4.91 -9.78
CA ILE A 96 12.56 -5.07 -9.21
C ILE A 96 12.46 -5.98 -7.99
N ASP A 97 13.25 -7.06 -7.99
CA ASP A 97 13.47 -7.86 -6.79
C ASP A 97 14.50 -7.19 -5.90
N THR A 98 14.11 -6.88 -4.66
CA THR A 98 15.03 -6.27 -3.70
C THR A 98 15.72 -7.33 -2.86
N LYS A 99 16.87 -6.99 -2.29
CA LYS A 99 17.61 -7.87 -1.36
C LYS A 99 16.87 -8.15 -0.05
N TYR A 100 15.72 -7.52 0.17
CA TYR A 100 14.90 -7.67 1.38
C TYR A 100 13.70 -8.59 1.17
N GLY A 101 13.61 -9.29 0.04
CA GLY A 101 12.49 -10.18 -0.28
C GLY A 101 11.22 -9.47 -0.74
N VAL A 102 11.24 -8.15 -0.84
CA VAL A 102 10.13 -7.32 -1.31
C VAL A 102 10.33 -7.02 -2.79
N LYS A 103 9.25 -7.11 -3.58
CA LYS A 103 9.23 -6.63 -4.96
C LYS A 103 8.88 -5.14 -4.98
N PHE A 104 9.40 -4.43 -5.96
CA PHE A 104 9.21 -2.98 -6.07
C PHE A 104 8.88 -2.57 -7.50
N ILE A 105 7.94 -1.65 -7.67
CA ILE A 105 7.66 -0.94 -8.93
C ILE A 105 7.71 0.56 -8.66
N SER A 106 8.51 1.27 -9.45
CA SER A 106 8.52 2.74 -9.46
C SER A 106 7.38 3.28 -10.33
N GLY A 107 6.57 4.17 -9.79
CA GLY A 107 5.53 4.88 -10.54
C GLY A 107 6.12 5.88 -11.54
N GLY A 108 7.21 6.53 -11.17
CA GLY A 108 7.80 7.58 -11.97
C GLY A 108 6.76 8.65 -12.37
N ASN A 109 6.95 9.27 -13.52
CA ASN A 109 5.95 10.19 -14.08
C ASN A 109 4.79 9.47 -14.81
N GLY A 110 4.86 8.15 -14.96
CA GLY A 110 3.90 7.39 -15.78
C GLY A 110 2.47 7.45 -15.26
N LEU A 111 2.30 7.50 -13.94
CA LEU A 111 0.96 7.58 -13.36
C LEU A 111 0.27 8.94 -13.60
N LYS A 112 1.01 10.02 -13.89
CA LYS A 112 0.42 11.30 -14.33
C LYS A 112 -0.17 11.19 -15.74
N GLU A 113 0.42 10.35 -16.59
CA GLU A 113 -0.05 10.13 -17.97
C GLU A 113 -1.35 9.31 -18.03
N LEU A 114 -1.77 8.67 -16.92
CA LEU A 114 -3.01 7.88 -16.87
C LEU A 114 -4.27 8.71 -17.23
N SER A 115 -4.23 10.02 -17.01
CA SER A 115 -5.33 10.91 -17.40
C SER A 115 -5.45 11.12 -18.92
N ASN A 116 -4.42 10.75 -19.68
CA ASN A 116 -4.30 11.02 -21.12
C ASN A 116 -4.37 9.74 -21.99
N ILE A 117 -4.62 8.57 -21.39
CA ILE A 117 -4.65 7.30 -22.11
C ILE A 117 -6.04 6.99 -22.67
N ASN A 118 -6.07 6.36 -23.85
CA ASN A 118 -7.31 5.96 -24.50
C ASN A 118 -7.86 4.63 -23.95
N ASN A 119 -9.10 4.26 -24.32
CA ASN A 119 -9.77 3.06 -23.81
C ASN A 119 -9.04 1.73 -24.14
N THR A 120 -8.34 1.66 -25.27
CA THR A 120 -7.57 0.47 -25.65
C THR A 120 -6.34 0.32 -24.79
N GLU A 121 -5.64 1.42 -24.53
CA GLU A 121 -4.48 1.46 -23.64
C GLU A 121 -4.89 1.14 -22.18
N ILE A 122 -6.04 1.63 -21.74
CA ILE A 122 -6.59 1.31 -20.41
C ILE A 122 -6.79 -0.20 -20.26
N LYS A 123 -7.41 -0.85 -21.26
CA LYS A 123 -7.66 -2.29 -21.21
C LYS A 123 -6.34 -3.06 -21.12
N TYR A 124 -5.39 -2.76 -21.99
CA TYR A 124 -4.06 -3.36 -21.96
C TYR A 124 -3.38 -3.15 -20.58
N PHE A 125 -3.44 -1.94 -20.06
CA PHE A 125 -2.86 -1.59 -18.77
C PHE A 125 -3.46 -2.45 -17.63
N ILE A 126 -4.80 -2.56 -17.56
CA ILE A 126 -5.48 -3.38 -16.56
C ILE A 126 -5.08 -4.86 -16.67
N GLU A 127 -5.00 -5.40 -17.90
CA GLU A 127 -4.59 -6.79 -18.14
C GLU A 127 -3.16 -7.06 -17.63
N GLN A 128 -2.25 -6.10 -17.78
CA GLN A 128 -0.89 -6.22 -17.22
C GLN A 128 -0.91 -6.36 -15.70
N PHE A 129 -1.80 -5.65 -15.00
CA PHE A 129 -1.89 -5.70 -13.54
C PHE A 129 -2.43 -7.02 -13.00
N GLU A 130 -3.21 -7.80 -13.77
CA GLU A 130 -3.64 -9.14 -13.36
C GLU A 130 -2.46 -10.07 -13.05
N TYR A 131 -1.30 -9.82 -13.64
CA TYR A 131 -0.10 -10.57 -13.34
C TYR A 131 0.34 -10.39 -11.88
N LEU A 132 0.12 -9.22 -11.29
CA LEU A 132 0.53 -8.91 -9.92
C LEU A 132 -0.24 -9.74 -8.88
N ASP A 133 -1.51 -10.08 -9.13
CA ASP A 133 -2.30 -10.97 -8.24
C ASP A 133 -1.68 -12.38 -8.14
N LYS A 134 -0.91 -12.80 -9.18
CA LYS A 134 -0.26 -14.12 -9.19
C LYS A 134 1.06 -14.13 -8.41
N ILE A 135 1.73 -12.98 -8.29
CA ILE A 135 3.09 -12.88 -7.73
C ILE A 135 3.15 -12.22 -6.36
N ALA A 136 2.07 -11.62 -5.89
CA ALA A 136 2.00 -10.96 -4.60
C ALA A 136 0.77 -11.42 -3.81
N ASP A 137 0.93 -11.55 -2.49
CA ASP A 137 -0.18 -11.76 -1.54
C ASP A 137 -0.66 -10.41 -1.02
N ILE A 138 0.27 -9.44 -0.90
CA ILE A 138 0.00 -8.08 -0.42
C ILE A 138 0.68 -7.08 -1.36
N ILE A 139 -0.09 -6.07 -1.78
CA ILE A 139 0.41 -4.94 -2.57
C ILE A 139 0.24 -3.68 -1.74
N ILE A 140 1.34 -3.01 -1.43
CA ILE A 140 1.36 -1.73 -0.72
C ILE A 140 1.54 -0.62 -1.74
N ILE A 141 0.60 0.33 -1.77
CA ILE A 141 0.68 1.53 -2.61
C ILE A 141 1.07 2.70 -1.73
N ASP A 142 2.29 3.21 -1.91
CA ASP A 142 2.81 4.38 -1.22
C ASP A 142 2.50 5.64 -2.04
N THR A 143 1.52 6.44 -1.63
CA THR A 143 1.06 7.62 -2.40
C THR A 143 1.93 8.84 -2.11
N GLY A 144 1.73 9.92 -2.85
CA GLY A 144 2.16 11.26 -2.43
C GLY A 144 1.46 11.72 -1.15
N ALA A 145 1.87 12.84 -0.61
CA ALA A 145 1.24 13.49 0.53
C ALA A 145 0.20 14.53 0.08
N GLY A 146 -0.76 14.84 0.96
CA GLY A 146 -1.76 15.90 0.75
C GLY A 146 -3.06 15.38 0.16
N ILE A 147 -3.81 16.31 -0.47
CA ILE A 147 -5.18 16.11 -0.97
C ILE A 147 -5.30 16.26 -2.49
N SER A 148 -4.20 16.09 -3.22
CA SER A 148 -4.24 16.18 -4.68
C SER A 148 -5.17 15.12 -5.28
N PRO A 149 -5.76 15.35 -6.47
CA PRO A 149 -6.61 14.37 -7.14
C PRO A 149 -5.93 13.00 -7.31
N SER A 150 -4.62 12.97 -7.56
CA SER A 150 -3.88 11.71 -7.63
C SER A 150 -3.95 10.94 -6.32
N VAL A 151 -3.67 11.57 -5.17
CA VAL A 151 -3.73 10.92 -3.85
C VAL A 151 -5.14 10.44 -3.52
N THR A 152 -6.15 11.30 -3.70
CA THR A 152 -7.54 10.94 -3.39
C THR A 152 -8.07 9.83 -4.28
N ASN A 153 -7.71 9.80 -5.57
CA ASN A 153 -8.11 8.73 -6.50
C ASN A 153 -7.54 7.37 -6.08
N PHE A 154 -6.28 7.31 -5.62
CA PHE A 154 -5.71 6.07 -5.09
C PHE A 154 -6.47 5.56 -3.86
N LEU A 155 -6.73 6.45 -2.90
CA LEU A 155 -7.47 6.11 -1.68
C LEU A 155 -8.90 5.62 -1.99
N MET A 156 -9.58 6.28 -2.92
CA MET A 156 -10.94 5.91 -3.32
C MET A 156 -11.02 4.64 -4.18
N ALA A 157 -9.93 4.22 -4.79
CA ALA A 157 -9.85 2.97 -5.56
C ALA A 157 -9.53 1.76 -4.67
N SER A 158 -8.98 1.98 -3.48
CA SER A 158 -8.54 0.93 -2.55
C SER A 158 -9.65 0.41 -1.67
N ASP A 159 -9.56 -0.88 -1.33
CA ASP A 159 -10.41 -1.50 -0.31
C ASP A 159 -9.91 -1.19 1.10
N GLU A 160 -8.61 -0.98 1.27
CA GLU A 160 -7.99 -0.68 2.55
C GLU A 160 -7.12 0.58 2.48
N ASN A 161 -7.41 1.49 3.40
CA ASN A 161 -6.73 2.77 3.48
C ASN A 161 -6.08 2.96 4.84
N ILE A 162 -4.75 3.18 4.85
CA ILE A 162 -4.00 3.53 6.05
C ILE A 162 -3.56 4.99 5.92
N ILE A 163 -4.01 5.82 6.85
CA ILE A 163 -3.59 7.22 6.95
C ILE A 163 -2.52 7.33 8.02
N VAL A 164 -1.35 7.85 7.64
CA VAL A 164 -0.25 8.12 8.57
C VAL A 164 -0.26 9.59 8.95
N THR A 165 -0.22 9.88 10.24
CA THR A 165 -0.11 11.23 10.79
C THR A 165 0.87 11.27 11.95
N THR A 166 1.14 12.47 12.51
CA THR A 166 2.00 12.67 13.67
C THR A 166 1.26 13.47 14.75
N PRO A 167 1.78 13.54 16.01
CA PRO A 167 1.19 14.36 17.06
C PRO A 167 1.18 15.85 16.76
N GLU A 168 1.93 16.33 15.76
CA GLU A 168 1.95 17.74 15.38
C GLU A 168 0.54 18.25 15.01
N PRO A 169 0.11 19.42 15.56
CA PRO A 169 -1.24 19.95 15.31
C PRO A 169 -1.60 20.10 13.83
N THR A 170 -0.67 20.54 13.00
CA THR A 170 -0.89 20.66 11.55
C THR A 170 -1.07 19.30 10.90
N SER A 171 -0.30 18.30 11.31
CA SER A 171 -0.34 16.95 10.72
C SER A 171 -1.69 16.26 10.92
N PHE A 172 -2.23 16.29 12.15
CA PHE A 172 -3.53 15.67 12.40
C PHE A 172 -4.69 16.44 11.76
N THR A 173 -4.59 17.78 11.62
CA THR A 173 -5.56 18.59 10.91
C THR A 173 -5.57 18.24 9.41
N ASP A 174 -4.39 18.07 8.81
CA ASP A 174 -4.25 17.67 7.41
C ASP A 174 -4.78 16.25 7.19
N ALA A 175 -4.54 15.33 8.14
CA ALA A 175 -5.11 13.98 8.09
C ALA A 175 -6.64 14.00 8.14
N TYR A 176 -7.25 14.81 9.02
CA TYR A 176 -8.71 15.01 9.04
C TYR A 176 -9.22 15.58 7.72
N THR A 177 -8.53 16.59 7.16
CA THR A 177 -8.91 17.19 5.87
C THR A 177 -8.87 16.16 4.73
N LEU A 178 -7.84 15.30 4.69
CA LEU A 178 -7.76 14.20 3.73
C LEU A 178 -8.94 13.25 3.87
N ILE A 179 -9.24 12.80 5.10
CA ILE A 179 -10.37 11.90 5.39
C ILE A 179 -11.70 12.55 4.96
N LYS A 180 -11.89 13.83 5.25
CA LYS A 180 -13.08 14.59 4.85
C LYS A 180 -13.24 14.60 3.33
N VAL A 181 -12.20 14.95 2.58
CA VAL A 181 -12.24 15.04 1.12
C VAL A 181 -12.58 13.69 0.49
N ILE A 182 -11.96 12.60 0.94
CA ILE A 182 -12.27 11.27 0.39
C ILE A 182 -13.70 10.81 0.74
N LYS A 183 -14.21 11.15 1.93
CA LYS A 183 -15.60 10.83 2.31
C LYS A 183 -16.62 11.62 1.51
N GLU A 184 -16.38 12.91 1.29
CA GLU A 184 -17.26 13.76 0.47
C GLU A 184 -17.32 13.30 -0.99
N GLN A 185 -16.22 12.80 -1.53
CA GLN A 185 -16.14 12.30 -2.90
C GLN A 185 -16.62 10.84 -3.05
N ASN A 186 -16.62 10.07 -1.99
CA ASN A 186 -17.07 8.68 -1.99
C ASN A 186 -17.70 8.28 -0.66
N ASN A 187 -19.03 8.34 -0.60
CA ASN A 187 -19.80 7.99 0.60
C ASN A 187 -19.65 6.52 1.02
N SER A 188 -19.15 5.64 0.14
CA SER A 188 -18.98 4.20 0.40
C SER A 188 -17.67 3.85 1.09
N ILE A 189 -16.80 4.82 1.42
CA ILE A 189 -15.59 4.56 2.19
C ILE A 189 -15.97 4.44 3.66
N ASP A 190 -15.96 3.21 4.16
CA ASP A 190 -16.36 2.90 5.54
C ASP A 190 -15.17 2.47 6.40
N LYS A 191 -14.05 2.02 5.80
CA LYS A 191 -12.88 1.53 6.51
C LYS A 191 -11.64 2.40 6.24
N ILE A 192 -11.23 3.15 7.26
CA ILE A 192 -9.98 3.90 7.28
C ILE A 192 -9.25 3.57 8.57
N SER A 193 -8.01 3.10 8.42
CA SER A 193 -7.12 2.81 9.54
C SER A 193 -6.15 3.97 9.76
N LEU A 194 -5.87 4.31 11.01
CA LEU A 194 -4.98 5.39 11.38
C LEU A 194 -3.73 4.85 12.08
N VAL A 195 -2.57 5.36 11.66
CA VAL A 195 -1.27 5.16 12.32
C VAL A 195 -0.75 6.52 12.80
N ILE A 196 -0.45 6.63 14.10
CA ILE A 196 0.20 7.79 14.67
C ILE A 196 1.70 7.53 14.70
N ASN A 197 2.46 8.20 13.83
CA ASN A 197 3.91 8.08 13.76
C ASN A 197 4.61 9.17 14.58
N LYS A 198 5.83 8.92 15.02
CA LYS A 198 6.67 9.82 15.80
C LYS A 198 6.01 10.24 17.12
N ALA A 199 5.25 9.37 17.75
CA ALA A 199 4.70 9.63 19.07
C ALA A 199 5.79 9.42 20.14
N ASP A 200 5.82 10.26 21.14
CA ASP A 200 6.76 10.12 22.26
C ASP A 200 6.42 8.87 23.09
N ASP A 201 5.13 8.63 23.28
CA ASP A 201 4.62 7.47 23.99
C ASP A 201 3.21 7.04 23.52
N LYS A 202 2.72 5.96 24.11
CA LYS A 202 1.38 5.44 23.85
C LYS A 202 0.28 6.42 24.26
N TYR A 203 0.46 7.17 25.35
CA TYR A 203 -0.54 8.10 25.85
C TYR A 203 -0.75 9.27 24.89
N GLU A 204 0.33 9.82 24.36
CA GLU A 204 0.26 10.85 23.34
C GLU A 204 -0.47 10.34 22.07
N ALA A 205 -0.07 9.16 21.59
CA ALA A 205 -0.72 8.54 20.42
C ALA A 205 -2.22 8.31 20.65
N ASP A 206 -2.62 7.83 21.84
CA ASP A 206 -4.02 7.59 22.20
C ASP A 206 -4.83 8.88 22.23
N ARG A 207 -4.25 9.95 22.75
CA ARG A 207 -4.87 11.28 22.78
C ARG A 207 -5.13 11.81 21.38
N ILE A 208 -4.16 11.68 20.46
CA ILE A 208 -4.31 12.14 19.08
C ILE A 208 -5.33 11.29 18.33
N PHE A 209 -5.26 9.95 18.47
CA PHE A 209 -6.25 9.06 17.88
C PHE A 209 -7.68 9.40 18.31
N THR A 210 -7.90 9.57 19.62
CA THR A 210 -9.22 9.91 20.16
C THR A 210 -9.75 11.22 19.59
N LYS A 211 -8.90 12.24 19.45
CA LYS A 211 -9.30 13.53 18.85
C LYS A 211 -9.75 13.35 17.40
N ILE A 212 -8.93 12.69 16.56
CA ILE A 212 -9.26 12.48 15.14
C ILE A 212 -10.52 11.64 15.00
N SER A 213 -10.59 10.51 15.70
CA SER A 213 -11.73 9.60 15.66
C SER A 213 -13.03 10.29 16.09
N HIS A 214 -12.99 11.08 17.16
CA HIS A 214 -14.16 11.84 17.63
C HIS A 214 -14.66 12.83 16.57
N VAL A 215 -13.76 13.60 15.97
CA VAL A 215 -14.11 14.61 14.95
C VAL A 215 -14.64 13.92 13.67
N CYS A 216 -14.00 12.84 13.22
CA CYS A 216 -14.44 12.07 12.06
C CYS A 216 -15.83 11.44 12.30
N ASN A 217 -16.05 10.85 13.45
CA ASN A 217 -17.37 10.28 13.78
C ASN A 217 -18.44 11.36 13.84
N LYS A 218 -18.20 12.46 14.59
CA LYS A 218 -19.17 13.54 14.82
C LYS A 218 -19.55 14.27 13.53
N PHE A 219 -18.61 14.57 12.65
CA PHE A 219 -18.85 15.45 11.49
C PHE A 219 -18.93 14.71 10.16
N LEU A 220 -18.35 13.50 10.05
CA LEU A 220 -18.32 12.75 8.81
C LEU A 220 -19.09 11.43 8.90
N GLY A 221 -19.52 11.02 10.09
CA GLY A 221 -20.20 9.73 10.30
C GLY A 221 -19.30 8.52 10.02
N ILE A 222 -17.96 8.67 10.12
CA ILE A 222 -17.00 7.59 9.88
C ILE A 222 -16.40 7.12 11.19
N ASN A 223 -16.29 5.80 11.34
CA ASN A 223 -15.50 5.19 12.40
C ASN A 223 -14.08 4.94 11.90
N ILE A 224 -13.11 5.60 12.51
CA ILE A 224 -11.70 5.41 12.21
C ILE A 224 -11.16 4.25 13.05
N GLU A 225 -10.49 3.31 12.39
CA GLU A 225 -9.86 2.17 13.07
C GLU A 225 -8.46 2.54 13.56
N ARG A 226 -8.14 2.13 14.79
CA ARG A 226 -6.80 2.32 15.35
C ARG A 226 -5.90 1.16 14.95
N LEU A 227 -5.04 1.37 13.96
CA LEU A 227 -4.09 0.34 13.55
C LEU A 227 -2.90 0.25 14.51
N GLY A 228 -2.38 1.42 14.95
CA GLY A 228 -1.28 1.44 15.90
C GLY A 228 -0.63 2.80 16.02
N TYR A 229 0.51 2.81 16.73
CA TYR A 229 1.41 3.96 16.77
C TYR A 229 2.86 3.50 16.56
N ILE A 230 3.70 4.42 16.15
CA ILE A 230 5.13 4.22 15.95
C ILE A 230 5.84 5.24 16.84
N ALA A 231 6.69 4.71 17.71
CA ALA A 231 7.48 5.53 18.61
C ALA A 231 8.48 6.42 17.87
N SER A 232 8.70 7.62 18.39
CA SER A 232 9.79 8.50 17.96
C SER A 232 11.11 7.83 18.29
N ASP A 233 11.96 7.61 17.27
CA ASP A 233 13.19 6.83 17.43
C ASP A 233 14.30 7.35 16.50
N THR A 234 15.42 7.70 17.12
CA THR A 234 16.60 8.20 16.38
C THR A 234 17.23 7.16 15.46
N SER A 235 16.95 5.87 15.69
CA SER A 235 17.41 4.78 14.81
C SER A 235 16.92 4.94 13.38
N VAL A 236 15.73 5.50 13.19
CA VAL A 236 15.15 5.77 11.85
C VAL A 236 16.03 6.75 11.08
N ILE A 237 16.45 7.85 11.74
CA ILE A 237 17.33 8.85 11.10
C ILE A 237 18.68 8.24 10.73
N LYS A 238 19.25 7.40 11.61
CA LYS A 238 20.50 6.68 11.35
C LYS A 238 20.36 5.71 10.16
N ALA A 239 19.27 4.96 10.11
CA ALA A 239 18.95 4.03 9.04
C ALA A 239 18.81 4.73 7.68
N ILE A 240 18.08 5.86 7.63
CA ILE A 240 17.91 6.69 6.41
C ILE A 240 19.28 7.19 5.91
N LYS A 241 20.15 7.70 6.80
CA LYS A 241 21.50 8.13 6.44
C LYS A 241 22.37 7.00 5.87
N GLN A 242 22.13 5.77 6.31
CA GLN A 242 22.80 4.56 5.81
C GLN A 242 22.13 3.98 4.54
N GLN A 243 21.04 4.57 4.06
CA GLN A 243 20.21 4.05 2.96
C GLN A 243 19.84 2.56 3.17
N LYS A 244 19.43 2.24 4.40
CA LYS A 244 19.00 0.90 4.81
C LYS A 244 17.71 1.01 5.62
N PRO A 245 16.75 0.09 5.42
CA PRO A 245 15.53 0.07 6.24
C PRO A 245 15.83 -0.11 7.74
N ALA A 246 15.12 0.63 8.58
CA ALA A 246 15.36 0.63 10.01
C ALA A 246 15.08 -0.74 10.65
N ILE A 247 14.06 -1.45 10.19
CA ILE A 247 13.72 -2.79 10.68
C ILE A 247 14.83 -3.82 10.47
N VAL A 248 15.68 -3.61 9.46
CA VAL A 248 16.85 -4.46 9.16
C VAL A 248 18.06 -4.02 9.97
N SER A 249 18.30 -2.70 10.04
CA SER A 249 19.50 -2.14 10.68
C SER A 249 19.40 -2.09 12.20
N PHE A 250 18.18 -1.94 12.73
CA PHE A 250 17.90 -1.79 14.16
C PHE A 250 16.65 -2.61 14.53
N PRO A 251 16.69 -3.97 14.44
CA PRO A 251 15.49 -4.84 14.59
C PRO A 251 14.86 -4.77 15.98
N GLU A 252 15.61 -4.36 17.02
CA GLU A 252 15.16 -4.28 18.41
C GLU A 252 14.79 -2.84 18.83
N SER A 253 14.88 -1.87 17.94
CA SER A 253 14.48 -0.49 18.20
C SER A 253 12.96 -0.39 18.44
N ASP A 254 12.52 0.65 19.14
CA ASP A 254 11.10 0.86 19.42
C ASP A 254 10.31 1.14 18.15
N PHE A 255 10.93 1.76 17.15
CA PHE A 255 10.37 1.87 15.81
C PHE A 255 10.10 0.48 15.22
N SER A 256 11.10 -0.40 15.20
CA SER A 256 10.97 -1.73 14.59
C SER A 256 9.94 -2.60 15.32
N LYS A 257 9.87 -2.54 16.64
CA LYS A 257 8.83 -3.21 17.44
C LYS A 257 7.44 -2.69 17.11
N SER A 258 7.30 -1.37 16.92
CA SER A 258 6.03 -0.75 16.52
C SER A 258 5.58 -1.25 15.14
N ILE A 259 6.49 -1.32 14.16
CA ILE A 259 6.21 -1.86 12.81
C ILE A 259 5.75 -3.32 12.89
N LYS A 260 6.46 -4.16 13.67
CA LYS A 260 6.09 -5.57 13.88
C LYS A 260 4.66 -5.69 14.44
N ASN A 261 4.35 -4.93 15.50
CA ASN A 261 3.01 -4.93 16.11
C ASN A 261 1.90 -4.50 15.13
N ILE A 262 2.16 -3.52 14.27
CA ILE A 262 1.20 -3.07 13.25
C ILE A 262 1.04 -4.14 12.17
N GLY A 263 2.14 -4.72 11.70
CA GLY A 263 2.11 -5.78 10.70
C GLY A 263 1.35 -7.03 11.18
N ASP A 264 1.54 -7.42 12.44
CA ASP A 264 0.79 -8.54 13.05
C ASP A 264 -0.72 -8.26 13.10
N ARG A 265 -1.12 -7.04 13.41
CA ARG A 265 -2.54 -6.65 13.37
C ARG A 265 -3.10 -6.73 11.96
N ILE A 266 -2.38 -6.22 10.95
CA ILE A 266 -2.79 -6.30 9.56
C ILE A 266 -3.01 -7.77 9.13
N LEU A 267 -2.15 -8.69 9.55
CA LEU A 267 -2.28 -10.11 9.21
C LEU A 267 -3.39 -10.82 9.98
N ASN A 268 -3.66 -10.41 11.22
CA ASN A 268 -4.66 -11.04 12.09
C ASN A 268 -6.08 -10.50 11.84
N GLU A 269 -6.24 -9.36 11.20
CA GLU A 269 -7.55 -8.89 10.77
C GLU A 269 -8.16 -9.84 9.74
N LYS A 270 -9.39 -10.31 10.01
CA LYS A 270 -10.15 -11.09 9.03
C LYS A 270 -10.38 -10.22 7.80
N TYR A 271 -9.63 -10.51 6.77
CA TYR A 271 -9.84 -9.91 5.47
C TYR A 271 -11.14 -10.49 4.90
N ALA A 272 -12.03 -9.63 4.40
CA ALA A 272 -13.25 -10.10 3.76
C ALA A 272 -12.88 -10.98 2.55
N GLU A 273 -13.52 -12.15 2.42
CA GLU A 273 -13.29 -13.10 1.32
C GLU A 273 -13.57 -12.51 -0.08
N ASN A 274 -14.19 -11.34 -0.15
CA ASN A 274 -14.48 -10.57 -1.37
C ASN A 274 -13.33 -9.62 -1.75
N ASN A 275 -12.10 -10.08 -1.65
CA ASN A 275 -10.96 -9.28 -2.05
C ASN A 275 -11.04 -8.94 -3.55
N SER A 276 -11.11 -7.64 -3.85
CA SER A 276 -11.26 -7.18 -5.23
C SER A 276 -9.98 -7.33 -6.06
N GLY A 277 -8.83 -7.47 -5.40
CA GLY A 277 -7.51 -7.60 -6.02
C GLY A 277 -7.04 -6.34 -6.75
N ILE A 278 -5.81 -6.41 -7.25
CA ILE A 278 -5.20 -5.28 -7.96
C ILE A 278 -5.93 -4.94 -9.25
N LYS A 279 -6.52 -5.91 -9.93
CA LYS A 279 -7.30 -5.68 -11.15
C LYS A 279 -8.47 -4.72 -10.90
N ASN A 280 -9.29 -5.00 -9.89
CA ASN A 280 -10.42 -4.14 -9.53
C ASN A 280 -9.96 -2.78 -9.03
N PHE A 281 -8.90 -2.74 -8.23
CA PHE A 281 -8.27 -1.49 -7.84
C PHE A 281 -7.92 -0.64 -9.06
N MET A 282 -7.23 -1.22 -10.07
CA MET A 282 -6.86 -0.51 -11.29
C MET A 282 -8.07 -0.06 -12.12
N GLN A 283 -9.11 -0.88 -12.21
CA GLN A 283 -10.36 -0.49 -12.88
C GLN A 283 -11.02 0.72 -12.21
N ASN A 284 -11.09 0.69 -10.87
CA ASN A 284 -11.64 1.79 -10.10
C ASN A 284 -10.79 3.06 -10.24
N LEU A 285 -9.47 2.93 -10.20
CA LEU A 285 -8.52 4.03 -10.37
C LEU A 285 -8.68 4.67 -11.76
N MET A 286 -8.70 3.87 -12.84
CA MET A 286 -8.86 4.36 -14.22
C MET A 286 -10.17 5.10 -14.44
N ARG A 287 -11.28 4.59 -13.88
CA ARG A 287 -12.59 5.27 -13.95
C ARG A 287 -12.58 6.66 -13.31
N ARG A 288 -11.67 6.90 -12.35
CA ARG A 288 -11.55 8.18 -11.64
C ARG A 288 -10.62 9.17 -12.33
N PHE A 289 -9.58 8.69 -12.99
CA PHE A 289 -8.70 9.55 -13.80
C PHE A 289 -9.34 10.03 -15.11
N ASN A 290 -10.36 9.31 -15.61
CA ASN A 290 -11.05 9.64 -16.86
C ASN A 290 -12.39 10.37 -16.67
N LYS A 291 -12.70 10.80 -15.44
CA LYS A 291 -13.80 11.73 -15.12
C LYS A 291 -13.30 13.15 -15.04
#